data_4d65044f4a7735c3b1617e2cf8148911
#
_entry.id   4d65044f4a7735c3b1617e2cf8148911
#
_cell.length_a   1.000
_cell.length_b   1.000
_cell.length_c   1.000
_cell.angle_alpha   90.00
_cell.angle_beta   90.00
_cell.angle_gamma   90.00
#
_symmetry.space_group_name_H-M   'P 1'
#
loop_
_entity.id
_entity.type
_entity.pdbx_description
1 polymer ?
#
loop_
_entity_poly.entity_id
_entity_poly.type
_entity_poly.pdbx_seq_one_letter_code
_entity_poly.pdbx_strand_id
1 'polypeptide(L)'
;PYCNRVSFGDIFRFMIDAPVANHAAVTELTLLAKAHAYAIGFDLVGITALGPAETSPEFEAWLRAGRAGAMHYLERGAEKRRDTRLPLPGTTHAIVVALDYGGREPSGPVARYARGDDYHEVMDGMLRELHRRIAHDARREVLGKPYVDTGPLLERDLARRAGLGWFGKNTNLIHPERGSF
;
A
#
# COMPACT_ATOMS: atom_id res chain seq x y z
N PRO A 1 8.06 17.47 -26.34
CA PRO A 1 8.25 17.92 -24.98
C PRO A 1 7.75 16.80 -24.08
N TYR A 2 8.66 15.90 -23.72
CA TYR A 2 8.36 14.80 -22.82
C TYR A 2 8.20 15.36 -21.40
N CYS A 3 7.06 15.05 -20.82
CA CYS A 3 6.68 15.43 -19.48
C CYS A 3 7.67 14.88 -18.45
N ASN A 4 8.53 15.73 -17.91
CA ASN A 4 9.37 15.44 -16.75
C ASN A 4 8.50 15.46 -15.47
N ARG A 5 7.58 14.51 -15.34
CA ARG A 5 6.94 14.17 -14.07
C ARG A 5 7.53 12.87 -13.59
N VAL A 6 8.70 12.94 -13.00
CA VAL A 6 9.18 11.85 -12.14
C VAL A 6 8.63 12.16 -10.76
N SER A 7 7.46 11.62 -10.48
CA SER A 7 6.86 11.63 -9.15
C SER A 7 7.15 10.26 -8.55
N PHE A 8 7.87 10.22 -7.43
CA PHE A 8 8.02 9.03 -6.61
C PHE A 8 7.01 9.17 -5.48
N GLY A 9 6.03 8.29 -5.42
CA GLY A 9 5.04 8.20 -4.34
C GLY A 9 5.24 6.91 -3.56
N ASP A 10 4.88 6.93 -2.29
CA ASP A 10 4.91 5.73 -1.44
C ASP A 10 3.56 5.03 -1.46
N ILE A 11 3.57 3.70 -1.40
CA ILE A 11 2.38 2.84 -1.44
C ILE A 11 2.11 2.34 -0.04
N PHE A 12 0.90 2.61 0.46
CA PHE A 12 0.51 2.30 1.83
C PHE A 12 -0.79 1.52 1.89
N ARG A 13 -1.02 0.84 3.01
CA ARG A 13 -2.10 -0.13 3.12
C ARG A 13 -2.81 -0.11 4.45
N PHE A 14 -4.06 -0.39 4.32
CA PHE A 14 -4.91 -0.74 5.43
C PHE A 14 -5.56 -2.09 5.18
N MET A 15 -5.34 -3.05 6.08
CA MET A 15 -5.99 -4.37 6.02
C MET A 15 -7.27 -4.31 6.84
N ILE A 16 -8.37 -4.74 6.25
CA ILE A 16 -9.69 -4.73 6.92
C ILE A 16 -10.38 -6.09 6.79
N ASP A 17 -11.23 -6.40 7.76
CA ASP A 17 -12.22 -7.44 7.66
C ASP A 17 -13.46 -6.89 6.89
N ALA A 18 -13.83 -7.54 5.80
CA ALA A 18 -15.07 -7.23 5.10
C ALA A 18 -16.11 -8.30 5.40
N PRO A 19 -17.39 -7.94 5.67
CA PRO A 19 -18.44 -8.92 5.89
C PRO A 19 -18.71 -9.71 4.62
N VAL A 20 -18.75 -11.02 4.72
CA VAL A 20 -19.00 -11.95 3.59
C VAL A 20 -20.49 -11.97 3.16
N ALA A 21 -21.37 -11.26 3.86
CA ALA A 21 -22.79 -11.55 3.87
C ALA A 21 -23.63 -10.91 2.75
N ASN A 22 -23.15 -9.88 2.03
CA ASN A 22 -23.97 -9.26 0.96
C ASN A 22 -23.08 -8.50 -0.04
N HIS A 23 -23.15 -8.89 -1.31
CA HIS A 23 -22.36 -8.29 -2.38
C HIS A 23 -22.61 -6.78 -2.53
N ALA A 24 -23.87 -6.35 -2.34
CA ALA A 24 -24.23 -4.93 -2.39
C ALA A 24 -23.60 -4.13 -1.23
N ALA A 25 -23.59 -4.66 0.00
CA ALA A 25 -22.99 -4.01 1.15
C ALA A 25 -21.46 -3.92 1.05
N VAL A 26 -20.81 -4.94 0.48
CA VAL A 26 -19.35 -4.91 0.19
C VAL A 26 -19.03 -3.83 -0.85
N THR A 27 -19.87 -3.70 -1.88
CA THR A 27 -19.69 -2.67 -2.91
C THR A 27 -19.85 -1.27 -2.33
N GLU A 28 -20.86 -1.06 -1.49
CA GLU A 28 -21.10 0.24 -0.83
C GLU A 28 -19.93 0.62 0.09
N LEU A 29 -19.49 -0.27 0.96
CA LEU A 29 -18.35 -0.02 1.85
C LEU A 29 -17.06 0.25 1.07
N THR A 30 -16.86 -0.44 -0.05
CA THR A 30 -15.74 -0.21 -0.96
C THR A 30 -15.75 1.20 -1.53
N LEU A 31 -16.91 1.69 -1.97
CA LEU A 31 -17.06 3.05 -2.50
C LEU A 31 -16.84 4.10 -1.43
N LEU A 32 -17.40 3.91 -0.23
CA LEU A 32 -17.21 4.79 0.92
C LEU A 32 -15.73 4.85 1.34
N ALA A 33 -15.07 3.70 1.44
CA ALA A 33 -13.65 3.65 1.79
C ALA A 33 -12.78 4.42 0.79
N LYS A 34 -13.06 4.30 -0.51
CA LYS A 34 -12.35 5.09 -1.54
C LYS A 34 -12.66 6.58 -1.43
N ALA A 35 -13.92 6.94 -1.22
CA ALA A 35 -14.31 8.34 -1.05
C ALA A 35 -13.63 8.99 0.17
N HIS A 36 -13.57 8.26 1.30
CA HIS A 36 -12.85 8.72 2.49
C HIS A 36 -11.36 8.88 2.24
N ALA A 37 -10.72 7.93 1.55
CA ALA A 37 -9.30 8.02 1.24
C ALA A 37 -9.00 9.29 0.43
N TYR A 38 -9.74 9.55 -0.63
CA TYR A 38 -9.59 10.78 -1.40
C TYR A 38 -9.89 12.04 -0.57
N ALA A 39 -10.94 12.03 0.27
CA ALA A 39 -11.29 13.16 1.13
C ALA A 39 -10.24 13.44 2.24
N ILE A 40 -9.46 12.45 2.64
CA ILE A 40 -8.33 12.60 3.55
C ILE A 40 -7.10 13.21 2.84
N GLY A 41 -7.01 13.04 1.52
CA GLY A 41 -5.95 13.61 0.71
C GLY A 41 -5.02 12.59 0.04
N PHE A 42 -5.35 11.30 0.04
CA PHE A 42 -4.61 10.33 -0.76
C PHE A 42 -4.84 10.56 -2.25
N ASP A 43 -3.80 10.42 -3.04
CA ASP A 43 -3.84 10.63 -4.49
C ASP A 43 -4.36 9.42 -5.26
N LEU A 44 -4.07 8.22 -4.78
CA LEU A 44 -4.53 6.96 -5.35
C LEU A 44 -5.09 6.06 -4.26
N VAL A 45 -6.12 5.30 -4.61
CA VAL A 45 -6.67 4.26 -3.74
C VAL A 45 -7.17 3.07 -4.55
N GLY A 46 -6.75 1.89 -4.15
CA GLY A 46 -7.20 0.60 -4.68
C GLY A 46 -7.57 -0.34 -3.55
N ILE A 47 -8.40 -1.34 -3.84
CA ILE A 47 -8.78 -2.37 -2.87
C ILE A 47 -8.56 -3.73 -3.54
N THR A 48 -7.96 -4.66 -2.80
CA THR A 48 -7.73 -6.02 -3.26
C THR A 48 -7.97 -7.03 -2.15
N ALA A 49 -8.39 -8.24 -2.52
CA ALA A 49 -8.49 -9.34 -1.58
C ALA A 49 -7.10 -9.76 -1.08
N LEU A 50 -7.03 -10.16 0.18
CA LEU A 50 -5.83 -10.79 0.74
C LEU A 50 -5.72 -12.25 0.30
N GLY A 51 -4.49 -12.75 0.25
CA GLY A 51 -4.19 -14.11 -0.16
C GLY A 51 -2.69 -14.29 -0.44
N PRO A 52 -2.31 -15.39 -1.09
CA PRO A 52 -0.93 -15.59 -1.52
C PRO A 52 -0.46 -14.42 -2.40
N ALA A 53 0.74 -13.92 -2.13
CA ALA A 53 1.33 -12.87 -2.95
C ALA A 53 1.81 -13.47 -4.28
N GLU A 54 1.42 -12.87 -5.40
CA GLU A 54 1.73 -13.38 -6.73
C GLU A 54 3.24 -13.31 -7.05
N THR A 55 3.95 -12.34 -6.42
CA THR A 55 5.40 -12.18 -6.57
C THR A 55 6.22 -12.86 -5.48
N SER A 56 5.61 -13.70 -4.66
CA SER A 56 6.34 -14.44 -3.62
C SER A 56 7.38 -15.43 -4.16
N PRO A 57 7.16 -16.12 -5.31
CA PRO A 57 8.18 -17.01 -5.86
C PRO A 57 9.49 -16.29 -6.23
N GLU A 58 9.39 -15.10 -6.83
CA GLU A 58 10.54 -14.26 -7.19
C GLU A 58 11.26 -13.75 -5.94
N PHE A 59 10.52 -13.33 -4.93
CA PHE A 59 11.07 -12.90 -3.64
C PHE A 59 11.83 -14.04 -2.95
N GLU A 60 11.27 -15.24 -2.92
CA GLU A 60 11.93 -16.42 -2.34
C GLU A 60 13.17 -16.83 -3.13
N ALA A 61 13.12 -16.78 -4.46
CA ALA A 61 14.27 -17.05 -5.30
C ALA A 61 15.40 -16.03 -5.05
N TRP A 62 15.05 -14.78 -4.86
CA TRP A 62 15.97 -13.70 -4.52
C TRP A 62 16.62 -13.91 -3.13
N LEU A 63 15.85 -14.36 -2.12
CA LEU A 63 16.37 -14.73 -0.80
C LEU A 63 17.34 -15.92 -0.88
N ARG A 64 16.93 -17.00 -1.58
CA ARG A 64 17.78 -18.19 -1.76
C ARG A 64 19.09 -17.90 -2.47
N ALA A 65 19.12 -16.88 -3.32
CA ALA A 65 20.33 -16.41 -3.99
C ALA A 65 21.23 -15.54 -3.08
N GLY A 66 20.92 -15.39 -1.78
CA GLY A 66 21.71 -14.62 -0.81
C GLY A 66 21.71 -13.11 -1.06
N ARG A 67 20.76 -12.60 -1.85
CA ARG A 67 20.74 -11.20 -2.27
C ARG A 67 20.24 -10.23 -1.20
N ALA A 68 19.72 -10.77 -0.08
CA ALA A 68 19.26 -9.97 1.05
C ALA A 68 20.40 -9.27 1.83
N GLY A 69 21.64 -9.71 1.66
CA GLY A 69 22.78 -9.14 2.39
C GLY A 69 22.56 -9.20 3.90
N ALA A 70 22.71 -8.07 4.58
CA ALA A 70 22.50 -7.95 6.03
C ALA A 70 21.03 -7.81 6.46
N MET A 71 20.08 -7.85 5.51
CA MET A 71 18.65 -7.64 5.80
C MET A 71 17.97 -8.93 6.30
N HIS A 72 18.46 -9.52 7.38
CA HIS A 72 17.94 -10.77 7.95
C HIS A 72 16.45 -10.72 8.34
N TYR A 73 15.88 -9.53 8.51
CA TYR A 73 14.45 -9.36 8.77
C TYR A 73 13.59 -9.80 7.58
N LEU A 74 14.12 -9.79 6.36
CA LEU A 74 13.42 -10.28 5.17
C LEU A 74 13.27 -11.79 5.21
N GLU A 75 14.30 -12.51 5.65
CA GLU A 75 14.28 -13.97 5.83
C GLU A 75 13.29 -14.35 6.94
N ARG A 76 13.39 -13.70 8.12
CA ARG A 76 12.48 -13.94 9.26
C ARG A 76 11.03 -13.63 8.94
N GLY A 77 10.78 -12.69 8.05
CA GLY A 77 9.44 -12.28 7.63
C GLY A 77 8.95 -12.93 6.33
N ALA A 78 9.67 -13.89 5.76
CA ALA A 78 9.37 -14.44 4.44
C ALA A 78 8.00 -15.14 4.40
N GLU A 79 7.65 -15.91 5.42
CA GLU A 79 6.36 -16.60 5.52
C GLU A 79 5.19 -15.60 5.45
N LYS A 80 5.24 -14.53 6.24
CA LYS A 80 4.21 -13.49 6.25
C LYS A 80 4.12 -12.73 4.92
N ARG A 81 5.25 -12.61 4.20
CA ARG A 81 5.27 -12.01 2.85
C ARG A 81 4.71 -12.92 1.78
N ARG A 82 4.76 -14.25 2.00
CA ARG A 82 4.18 -15.22 1.08
C ARG A 82 2.65 -15.15 1.05
N ASP A 83 2.03 -14.92 2.19
CA ASP A 83 0.58 -14.82 2.31
C ASP A 83 0.17 -13.60 3.12
N THR A 84 -0.47 -12.66 2.44
CA THR A 84 -0.87 -11.38 3.00
C THR A 84 -1.95 -11.45 4.08
N ARG A 85 -2.53 -12.63 4.35
CA ARG A 85 -3.48 -12.86 5.45
C ARG A 85 -2.79 -13.09 6.80
N LEU A 86 -1.52 -13.52 6.78
CA LEU A 86 -0.79 -13.91 8.00
C LEU A 86 -0.41 -12.75 8.92
N PRO A 87 -0.08 -11.53 8.43
CA PRO A 87 0.28 -10.41 9.30
C PRO A 87 -0.84 -9.97 10.25
N LEU A 88 -2.10 -10.10 9.84
CA LEU A 88 -3.28 -9.78 10.66
C LEU A 88 -4.39 -10.80 10.37
N PRO A 89 -4.43 -11.94 11.08
CA PRO A 89 -5.46 -12.94 10.89
C PRO A 89 -6.87 -12.38 11.12
N GLY A 90 -7.83 -12.84 10.31
CA GLY A 90 -9.22 -12.35 10.35
C GLY A 90 -9.51 -11.23 9.36
N THR A 91 -8.50 -10.62 8.75
CA THR A 91 -8.68 -9.65 7.67
C THR A 91 -8.81 -10.33 6.31
N THR A 92 -9.57 -9.73 5.41
CA THR A 92 -9.90 -10.31 4.09
C THR A 92 -9.45 -9.43 2.92
N HIS A 93 -9.30 -8.13 3.13
CA HIS A 93 -8.98 -7.16 2.09
C HIS A 93 -7.87 -6.21 2.54
N ALA A 94 -7.16 -5.65 1.57
CA ALA A 94 -6.25 -4.53 1.75
C ALA A 94 -6.79 -3.31 1.00
N ILE A 95 -6.82 -2.17 1.67
CA ILE A 95 -6.95 -0.86 1.05
C ILE A 95 -5.54 -0.36 0.83
N VAL A 96 -5.17 -0.18 -0.41
CA VAL A 96 -3.86 0.29 -0.84
C VAL A 96 -3.99 1.73 -1.28
N VAL A 97 -3.21 2.61 -0.70
CA VAL A 97 -3.22 4.05 -0.99
C VAL A 97 -1.85 4.52 -1.43
N ALA A 98 -1.78 5.62 -2.16
CA ALA A 98 -0.54 6.29 -2.48
C ALA A 98 -0.69 7.79 -2.29
N LEU A 99 0.39 8.43 -1.86
CA LEU A 99 0.50 9.87 -1.68
C LEU A 99 1.64 10.38 -2.55
N ASP A 100 1.35 11.40 -3.36
CA ASP A 100 2.35 12.07 -4.19
C ASP A 100 3.07 13.13 -3.34
N TYR A 101 4.36 12.94 -3.14
CA TYR A 101 5.23 13.93 -2.51
C TYR A 101 5.99 14.82 -3.53
N GLY A 102 5.58 14.73 -4.81
CA GLY A 102 6.20 15.46 -5.90
C GLY A 102 5.92 16.95 -5.78
N GLY A 103 6.93 17.74 -5.62
CA GLY A 103 6.92 19.19 -5.82
C GLY A 103 7.63 19.57 -7.12
N ARG A 104 7.44 20.80 -7.59
CA ARG A 104 8.22 21.40 -8.67
C ARG A 104 9.51 22.07 -8.16
N GLU A 105 9.86 21.84 -6.92
CA GLU A 105 11.04 22.36 -6.30
C GLU A 105 12.30 21.96 -7.10
N PRO A 106 13.31 22.83 -7.13
CA PRO A 106 14.53 22.55 -7.87
C PRO A 106 15.18 21.25 -7.40
N SER A 107 15.88 20.59 -8.30
CA SER A 107 16.68 19.41 -7.98
C SER A 107 17.70 19.72 -6.90
N GLY A 108 17.92 18.80 -5.99
CA GLY A 108 18.88 18.92 -4.91
C GLY A 108 19.46 17.58 -4.52
N PRO A 109 20.48 17.53 -3.67
CA PRO A 109 21.13 16.29 -3.27
C PRO A 109 20.25 15.39 -2.39
N VAL A 110 19.17 15.92 -1.82
CA VAL A 110 18.24 15.18 -0.97
C VAL A 110 17.04 14.75 -1.79
N ALA A 111 16.66 13.47 -1.68
CA ALA A 111 15.48 12.95 -2.32
C ALA A 111 14.21 13.71 -1.87
N ARG A 112 13.25 13.90 -2.75
CA ARG A 112 12.07 14.73 -2.48
C ARG A 112 11.28 14.27 -1.26
N TYR A 113 11.04 12.96 -1.13
CA TYR A 113 10.31 12.40 0.01
C TYR A 113 10.98 12.69 1.37
N ALA A 114 12.28 12.96 1.37
CA ALA A 114 13.05 13.23 2.58
C ALA A 114 13.21 14.73 2.91
N ARG A 115 12.47 15.60 2.24
CA ARG A 115 12.58 17.08 2.44
C ARG A 115 11.48 17.66 3.32
N GLY A 116 10.42 16.90 3.57
CA GLY A 116 9.30 17.30 4.41
C GLY A 116 9.33 16.64 5.78
N ASP A 117 8.16 16.56 6.38
CA ASP A 117 7.94 15.78 7.60
C ASP A 117 8.15 14.28 7.33
N ASP A 118 8.38 13.52 8.40
CA ASP A 118 8.51 12.06 8.26
C ASP A 118 7.21 11.47 7.70
N TYR A 119 7.28 10.98 6.48
CA TYR A 119 6.11 10.43 5.79
C TYR A 119 5.49 9.24 6.53
N HIS A 120 6.26 8.50 7.35
CA HIS A 120 5.72 7.42 8.17
C HIS A 120 4.68 7.96 9.17
N GLU A 121 4.98 9.08 9.82
CA GLU A 121 4.06 9.70 10.80
C GLU A 121 2.85 10.32 10.09
N VAL A 122 3.07 11.03 9.00
CA VAL A 122 2.00 11.64 8.19
C VAL A 122 1.02 10.57 7.70
N MET A 123 1.54 9.53 7.07
CA MET A 123 0.74 8.46 6.49
C MET A 123 0.04 7.60 7.55
N ASP A 124 0.71 7.27 8.65
CA ASP A 124 0.08 6.54 9.76
C ASP A 124 -1.12 7.32 10.32
N GLY A 125 -0.98 8.63 10.50
CA GLY A 125 -2.07 9.50 10.91
C GLY A 125 -3.25 9.48 9.93
N MET A 126 -2.98 9.61 8.63
CA MET A 126 -3.99 9.55 7.57
C MET A 126 -4.69 8.19 7.51
N LEU A 127 -3.95 7.08 7.64
CA LEU A 127 -4.49 5.72 7.64
C LEU A 127 -5.36 5.43 8.87
N ARG A 128 -4.97 5.93 10.05
CA ARG A 128 -5.81 5.83 11.27
C ARG A 128 -7.12 6.60 11.12
N GLU A 129 -7.07 7.77 10.52
CA GLU A 129 -8.28 8.54 10.22
C GLU A 129 -9.17 7.81 9.22
N LEU A 130 -8.60 7.20 8.18
CA LEU A 130 -9.33 6.37 7.23
C LEU A 130 -10.03 5.20 7.94
N HIS A 131 -9.31 4.50 8.81
CA HIS A 131 -9.88 3.41 9.61
C HIS A 131 -11.06 3.88 10.45
N ARG A 132 -10.91 4.99 11.16
CA ARG A 132 -11.96 5.57 12.01
C ARG A 132 -13.22 5.88 11.21
N ARG A 133 -13.09 6.48 10.02
CA ARG A 133 -14.24 6.78 9.14
C ARG A 133 -14.92 5.52 8.65
N ILE A 134 -14.16 4.52 8.22
CA ILE A 134 -14.71 3.23 7.77
C ILE A 134 -15.45 2.53 8.91
N ALA A 135 -14.89 2.48 10.12
CA ALA A 135 -15.53 1.88 11.28
C ALA A 135 -16.83 2.60 11.65
N HIS A 136 -16.83 3.95 11.56
CA HIS A 136 -18.03 4.75 11.79
C HIS A 136 -19.15 4.38 10.80
N ASP A 137 -18.85 4.31 9.51
CA ASP A 137 -19.85 4.00 8.48
C ASP A 137 -20.30 2.54 8.51
N ALA A 138 -19.38 1.64 8.84
CA ALA A 138 -19.70 0.23 9.05
C ALA A 138 -20.57 -0.01 10.29
N ARG A 139 -20.70 0.98 11.19
CA ARG A 139 -21.43 0.91 12.47
C ARG A 139 -21.06 -0.29 13.32
N ARG A 140 -19.81 -0.71 13.24
CA ARG A 140 -19.22 -1.81 14.00
C ARG A 140 -17.72 -1.59 14.18
N GLU A 141 -17.13 -2.31 15.11
CA GLU A 141 -15.68 -2.42 15.14
C GLU A 141 -15.18 -3.11 13.86
N VAL A 142 -14.18 -2.51 13.24
CA VAL A 142 -13.51 -3.02 12.05
C VAL A 142 -12.10 -3.41 12.42
N LEU A 143 -11.79 -4.69 12.32
CA LEU A 143 -10.42 -5.15 12.50
C LEU A 143 -9.56 -4.59 11.37
N GLY A 144 -8.52 -3.84 11.72
CA GLY A 144 -7.64 -3.24 10.74
C GLY A 144 -6.32 -2.77 11.33
N LYS A 145 -5.29 -2.72 10.50
CA LYS A 145 -3.96 -2.26 10.89
C LYS A 145 -3.30 -1.49 9.75
N PRO A 146 -2.84 -0.25 9.99
CA PRO A 146 -2.03 0.48 9.05
C PRO A 146 -0.62 -0.14 8.94
N TYR A 147 -0.05 -0.06 7.76
CA TYR A 147 1.33 -0.39 7.48
C TYR A 147 1.91 0.68 6.57
N VAL A 148 3.06 1.21 6.97
CA VAL A 148 3.84 2.20 6.22
C VAL A 148 5.26 1.65 6.13
N ASP A 149 5.64 1.04 5.02
CA ASP A 149 6.93 0.40 4.70
C ASP A 149 7.47 -0.66 5.68
N THR A 150 7.10 -0.61 6.93
CA THR A 150 7.65 -1.47 7.98
C THR A 150 6.95 -2.82 8.12
N GLY A 151 5.94 -3.10 7.31
CA GLY A 151 5.16 -4.32 7.35
C GLY A 151 5.83 -5.52 6.67
N PRO A 152 5.57 -6.75 7.14
CA PRO A 152 6.05 -7.95 6.49
C PRO A 152 5.18 -8.33 5.28
N LEU A 153 5.07 -7.45 4.32
CA LEU A 153 4.22 -7.54 3.13
C LEU A 153 5.02 -7.26 1.86
N LEU A 154 4.56 -7.77 0.72
CA LEU A 154 5.06 -7.39 -0.60
C LEU A 154 4.16 -6.27 -1.16
N GLU A 155 4.54 -5.04 -0.85
CA GLU A 155 3.70 -3.85 -1.04
C GLU A 155 3.32 -3.61 -2.48
N ARG A 156 4.27 -3.66 -3.36
CA ARG A 156 4.03 -3.46 -4.79
C ARG A 156 3.17 -4.56 -5.41
N ASP A 157 3.22 -5.80 -4.88
CA ASP A 157 2.32 -6.87 -5.29
C ASP A 157 0.86 -6.51 -5.01
N LEU A 158 0.58 -6.09 -3.78
CA LEU A 158 -0.77 -5.65 -3.42
C LEU A 158 -1.22 -4.43 -4.21
N ALA A 159 -0.34 -3.46 -4.45
CA ALA A 159 -0.66 -2.27 -5.23
C ALA A 159 -1.00 -2.62 -6.69
N ARG A 160 -0.24 -3.52 -7.32
CA ARG A 160 -0.54 -4.02 -8.66
C ARG A 160 -1.89 -4.76 -8.68
N ARG A 161 -2.14 -5.64 -7.72
CA ARG A 161 -3.41 -6.37 -7.58
C ARG A 161 -4.60 -5.44 -7.30
N ALA A 162 -4.36 -4.33 -6.61
CA ALA A 162 -5.35 -3.28 -6.37
C ALA A 162 -5.59 -2.37 -7.58
N GLY A 163 -4.87 -2.59 -8.69
CA GLY A 163 -5.03 -1.85 -9.94
C GLY A 163 -4.35 -0.47 -9.95
N LEU A 164 -3.38 -0.23 -9.04
CA LEU A 164 -2.69 1.06 -8.97
C LEU A 164 -1.55 1.21 -9.98
N GLY A 165 -1.18 0.15 -10.70
CA GLY A 165 -0.13 0.21 -11.71
C GLY A 165 0.52 -1.14 -11.97
N TRP A 166 1.69 -1.11 -12.59
CA TRP A 166 2.48 -2.30 -12.94
C TRP A 166 3.94 -2.17 -12.47
N PHE A 167 4.65 -3.29 -12.42
CA PHE A 167 6.08 -3.29 -12.08
C PHE A 167 6.92 -2.71 -13.23
N GLY A 168 7.63 -1.64 -12.95
CA GLY A 168 8.65 -1.10 -13.83
C GLY A 168 9.94 -1.94 -13.81
N LYS A 169 10.77 -1.81 -14.82
CA LYS A 169 12.12 -2.43 -14.86
C LYS A 169 13.04 -1.92 -13.74
N ASN A 170 12.76 -0.72 -13.21
CA ASN A 170 13.42 -0.13 -12.05
C ASN A 170 12.88 -0.65 -10.72
N THR A 171 12.03 -1.68 -10.74
CA THR A 171 11.36 -2.31 -9.58
C THR A 171 10.29 -1.46 -8.89
N ASN A 172 10.06 -0.24 -9.30
CA ASN A 172 8.99 0.59 -8.76
C ASN A 172 7.61 0.23 -9.36
N LEU A 173 6.54 0.63 -8.69
CA LEU A 173 5.21 0.61 -9.27
C LEU A 173 5.06 1.81 -10.22
N ILE A 174 4.57 1.58 -11.42
CA ILE A 174 4.33 2.62 -12.43
C ILE A 174 2.82 2.81 -12.59
N HIS A 175 2.34 4.01 -12.30
CA HIS A 175 0.97 4.41 -12.60
C HIS A 175 0.93 5.10 -13.98
N PRO A 176 -0.08 4.85 -14.85
CA PRO A 176 -0.09 5.36 -16.22
C PRO A 176 -0.08 6.89 -16.30
N GLU A 177 -0.71 7.57 -15.35
CA GLU A 177 -0.86 9.03 -15.37
C GLU A 177 0.06 9.75 -14.37
N ARG A 178 0.44 9.08 -13.28
CA ARG A 178 1.19 9.68 -12.16
C ARG A 178 2.67 9.35 -12.20
N GLY A 179 3.08 8.32 -12.94
CA GLY A 179 4.46 7.89 -13.04
C GLY A 179 4.85 6.87 -11.97
N SER A 180 6.07 6.95 -11.45
CA SER A 180 6.67 5.96 -10.57
C SER A 180 6.34 6.23 -9.09
N PHE A 181 5.96 5.17 -8.40
CA PHE A 181 5.74 5.13 -6.95
C PHE A 181 6.66 4.11 -6.30
#